data_7dbbed31ae7d6acf0e51627a4c5d8fc5
#
_entry.id   7dbbed31ae7d6acf0e51627a4c5d8fc5
#
_cell.length_a   1.000
_cell.length_b   1.000
_cell.length_c   1.000
_cell.angle_alpha   90.00
_cell.angle_beta   90.00
_cell.angle_gamma   90.00
#
_symmetry.space_group_name_H-M   'P 1'
#
loop_
_entity.id
_entity.type
_entity.pdbx_description
1 polymer ?
#
loop_
_entity_poly.entity_id
_entity_poly.type
_entity_poly.pdbx_seq_one_letter_code
_entity_poly.pdbx_strand_id
1 'polypeptide(L)'
;MLSTTGAIYGQGLGEKVALITDGRFSGGTHGFSIGHVGPEAAVGGPIGLIRDGDVIEINADKGILKFNLSNKELAKRKKQWKPKKIEYTSGTLWKYSQSVGPAYKGAVTHPGAFKEKGCYADI
;
A
#
# COMPACT_ATOMS: atom_id res chain seq x y z
N MET A 1 -11.42 -0.50 3.13
CA MET A 1 -11.14 0.95 3.08
C MET A 1 -12.40 1.82 3.00
N LEU A 2 -13.54 1.32 2.50
CA LEU A 2 -14.77 2.13 2.35
C LEU A 2 -15.24 2.77 3.66
N SER A 3 -15.23 2.03 4.77
CA SER A 3 -15.62 2.56 6.09
C SER A 3 -14.70 3.69 6.57
N THR A 4 -13.39 3.56 6.35
CA THR A 4 -12.40 4.58 6.74
C THR A 4 -12.54 5.85 5.90
N THR A 5 -12.65 5.70 4.58
CA THR A 5 -12.86 6.86 3.68
C THR A 5 -14.18 7.55 3.96
N GLY A 6 -15.25 6.77 4.20
CA GLY A 6 -16.56 7.29 4.57
C GLY A 6 -16.56 8.05 5.90
N ALA A 7 -15.83 7.55 6.91
CA ALA A 7 -15.70 8.22 8.18
C ALA A 7 -14.94 9.55 8.08
N ILE A 8 -13.83 9.60 7.35
CA ILE A 8 -13.05 10.82 7.12
C ILE A 8 -13.90 11.87 6.40
N TYR A 9 -14.59 11.45 5.34
CA TYR A 9 -15.44 12.35 4.57
C TYR A 9 -16.67 12.83 5.35
N GLY A 10 -17.36 11.91 6.03
CA GLY A 10 -18.53 12.23 6.87
C GLY A 10 -18.24 13.18 8.03
N GLN A 11 -17.00 13.24 8.50
CA GLN A 11 -16.55 14.20 9.51
C GLN A 11 -16.04 15.52 8.92
N GLY A 12 -16.13 15.73 7.61
CA GLY A 12 -15.63 16.94 6.96
C GLY A 12 -14.10 17.05 6.95
N LEU A 13 -13.38 15.94 7.10
CA LEU A 13 -11.93 15.90 7.18
C LEU A 13 -11.25 15.59 5.84
N GLY A 14 -12.02 15.43 4.76
CA GLY A 14 -11.50 14.99 3.45
C GLY A 14 -10.41 15.89 2.85
N GLU A 15 -10.42 17.19 3.17
CA GLU A 15 -9.39 18.14 2.73
C GLU A 15 -8.28 18.37 3.77
N LYS A 16 -8.44 17.82 4.98
CA LYS A 16 -7.51 18.05 6.11
C LYS A 16 -6.67 16.82 6.43
N VAL A 17 -7.08 15.65 5.97
CA VAL A 17 -6.44 14.37 6.29
C VAL A 17 -6.10 13.64 5.00
N ALA A 18 -4.83 13.32 4.82
CA ALA A 18 -4.41 12.41 3.77
C ALA A 18 -4.56 10.95 4.23
N LEU A 19 -5.02 10.09 3.33
CA LEU A 19 -5.12 8.66 3.57
C LEU A 19 -4.23 7.90 2.59
N ILE A 20 -3.27 7.15 3.09
CA ILE A 20 -2.36 6.34 2.29
C ILE A 20 -2.55 4.86 2.60
N THR A 21 -2.42 4.02 1.58
CA THR A 21 -2.54 2.56 1.71
C THR A 21 -1.69 1.83 0.67
N ASP A 22 -1.17 0.68 1.02
CA ASP A 22 -0.56 -0.28 0.08
C ASP A 22 -1.61 -1.13 -0.65
N GLY A 23 -2.87 -1.06 -0.23
CA GLY A 23 -4.02 -1.64 -0.92
C GLY A 23 -4.63 -0.71 -1.96
N ARG A 24 -5.93 -0.89 -2.21
CA ARG A 24 -6.70 -0.17 -3.24
C ARG A 24 -7.86 0.61 -2.64
N PHE A 25 -8.19 1.73 -3.28
CA PHE A 25 -9.42 2.48 -3.04
C PHE A 25 -10.48 2.12 -4.08
N SER A 26 -11.76 2.28 -3.71
CA SER A 26 -12.88 2.22 -4.67
C SER A 26 -12.98 3.53 -5.47
N GLY A 27 -13.62 3.46 -6.65
CA GLY A 27 -13.77 4.61 -7.54
C GLY A 27 -14.60 5.78 -6.98
N GLY A 28 -15.38 5.57 -5.91
CA GLY A 28 -16.13 6.63 -5.22
C GLY A 28 -15.35 7.36 -4.13
N THR A 29 -14.04 7.05 -3.96
CA THR A 29 -13.21 7.70 -2.94
C THR A 29 -12.89 9.13 -3.34
N HIS A 30 -13.11 10.07 -2.41
CA HIS A 30 -12.78 11.49 -2.52
C HIS A 30 -11.74 11.89 -1.49
N GLY A 31 -11.11 13.06 -1.71
CA GLY A 31 -10.10 13.62 -0.83
C GLY A 31 -8.68 13.18 -1.20
N PHE A 32 -7.71 13.48 -0.35
CA PHE A 32 -6.30 13.22 -0.61
C PHE A 32 -5.97 11.75 -0.27
N SER A 33 -6.27 10.86 -1.20
CA SER A 33 -6.13 9.41 -1.02
C SER A 33 -5.13 8.83 -2.00
N ILE A 34 -4.10 8.14 -1.48
CA ILE A 34 -2.99 7.57 -2.25
C ILE A 34 -2.98 6.06 -2.02
N GLY A 35 -3.32 5.31 -3.05
CA GLY A 35 -3.33 3.84 -3.06
C GLY A 35 -2.08 3.25 -3.69
N HIS A 36 -1.99 1.93 -3.64
CA HIS A 36 -0.94 1.13 -4.26
C HIS A 36 0.49 1.54 -3.82
N VAL A 37 0.63 2.01 -2.57
CA VAL A 37 1.96 2.36 -2.05
C VAL A 37 2.82 1.09 -1.96
N GLY A 38 3.94 1.10 -2.63
CA GLY A 38 4.83 -0.06 -2.69
C GLY A 38 6.28 0.29 -2.31
N PRO A 39 7.04 -0.69 -1.80
CA PRO A 39 6.63 -2.05 -1.42
C PRO A 39 5.63 -2.08 -0.26
N GLU A 40 4.78 -3.11 -0.26
CA GLU A 40 3.71 -3.27 0.72
C GLU A 40 4.22 -3.60 2.13
N ALA A 41 3.43 -3.30 3.15
CA ALA A 41 3.73 -3.64 4.54
C ALA A 41 3.94 -5.14 4.74
N ALA A 42 3.17 -5.97 4.03
CA ALA A 42 3.24 -7.43 4.11
C ALA A 42 4.61 -8.02 3.72
N VAL A 43 5.39 -7.31 2.91
CA VAL A 43 6.75 -7.70 2.49
C VAL A 43 7.84 -6.81 3.11
N GLY A 44 7.50 -6.08 4.17
CA GLY A 44 8.44 -5.21 4.88
C GLY A 44 8.74 -3.89 4.17
N GLY A 45 7.80 -3.40 3.37
CA GLY A 45 7.88 -2.08 2.76
C GLY A 45 7.81 -0.95 3.79
N PRO A 46 8.26 0.27 3.43
CA PRO A 46 8.34 1.40 4.35
C PRO A 46 7.03 1.74 5.05
N ILE A 47 5.89 1.56 4.37
CA ILE A 47 4.57 1.82 4.95
C ILE A 47 4.30 0.96 6.20
N GLY A 48 4.84 -0.26 6.27
CA GLY A 48 4.74 -1.14 7.44
C GLY A 48 5.65 -0.74 8.61
N LEU A 49 6.51 0.26 8.43
CA LEU A 49 7.46 0.73 9.43
C LEU A 49 7.07 2.08 10.04
N ILE A 50 5.99 2.68 9.57
CA ILE A 50 5.46 3.96 10.05
C ILE A 50 4.98 3.82 11.49
N ARG A 51 5.23 4.84 12.30
CA ARG A 51 4.78 4.95 13.70
C ARG A 51 4.11 6.29 13.91
N ASP A 52 3.28 6.36 14.92
CA ASP A 52 2.66 7.62 15.33
C ASP A 52 3.71 8.70 15.59
N GLY A 53 3.45 9.89 15.05
CA GLY A 53 4.36 11.03 15.12
C GLY A 53 5.39 11.10 13.98
N ASP A 54 5.47 10.10 13.11
CA ASP A 54 6.34 10.19 11.93
C ASP A 54 5.80 11.19 10.91
N VAL A 55 6.71 11.91 10.26
CA VAL A 55 6.38 12.90 9.24
C VAL A 55 6.48 12.27 7.84
N ILE A 56 5.40 12.40 7.07
CA ILE A 56 5.33 11.97 5.68
C ILE A 56 5.14 13.21 4.81
N GLU A 57 6.03 13.38 3.85
CA GLU A 57 5.94 14.42 2.83
C GLU A 57 5.18 13.90 1.62
N ILE A 58 4.12 14.59 1.23
CA ILE A 58 3.32 14.27 0.05
C ILE A 58 3.26 15.50 -0.83
N ASN A 59 3.68 15.37 -2.08
CA ASN A 59 3.56 16.41 -3.08
C ASN A 59 3.06 15.80 -4.39
N ALA A 60 1.79 16.02 -4.69
CA ALA A 60 1.14 15.44 -5.86
C ALA A 60 1.71 16.00 -7.17
N ASP A 61 2.01 17.30 -7.22
CA ASP A 61 2.52 17.96 -8.43
C ASP A 61 3.90 17.43 -8.84
N LYS A 62 4.73 17.10 -7.84
CA LYS A 62 6.08 16.56 -8.05
C LYS A 62 6.12 15.02 -8.02
N GLY A 63 5.00 14.35 -7.76
CA GLY A 63 4.95 12.90 -7.60
C GLY A 63 5.79 12.40 -6.41
N ILE A 64 5.88 13.18 -5.32
CA ILE A 64 6.68 12.83 -4.14
C ILE A 64 5.79 12.24 -3.06
N LEU A 65 6.13 11.04 -2.62
CA LEU A 65 5.67 10.44 -1.37
C LEU A 65 6.92 10.01 -0.60
N LYS A 66 7.27 10.75 0.43
CA LYS A 66 8.53 10.56 1.15
C LYS A 66 8.31 10.41 2.64
N PHE A 67 9.02 9.48 3.20
CA PHE A 67 9.07 9.19 4.61
C PHE A 67 10.29 9.90 5.23
N ASN A 68 10.05 10.89 6.09
CA ASN A 68 11.11 11.71 6.68
C ASN A 68 11.79 11.03 7.87
N LEU A 69 12.40 9.87 7.60
CA LEU A 69 13.27 9.17 8.54
C LEU A 69 14.69 9.07 8.02
N SER A 70 15.64 9.03 8.94
CA SER A 70 17.02 8.71 8.59
C SER A 70 17.13 7.24 8.14
N ASN A 71 18.06 6.97 7.22
CA ASN A 71 18.34 5.60 6.77
C ASN A 71 18.71 4.66 7.94
N LYS A 72 19.36 5.21 8.97
CA LYS A 72 19.73 4.47 10.18
C LYS A 72 18.49 4.01 10.99
N GLU A 73 17.53 4.91 11.19
CA GLU A 73 16.28 4.58 11.91
C GLU A 73 15.42 3.62 11.08
N LEU A 74 15.33 3.85 9.78
CA LEU A 74 14.61 2.95 8.88
C LEU A 74 15.20 1.53 8.91
N ALA A 75 16.52 1.39 8.85
CA ALA A 75 17.20 0.11 8.94
C ALA A 75 16.98 -0.57 10.31
N LYS A 76 16.96 0.21 11.40
CA LYS A 76 16.65 -0.30 12.74
C LYS A 76 15.23 -0.85 12.82
N ARG A 77 14.22 -0.10 12.31
CA ARG A 77 12.84 -0.54 12.28
C ARG A 77 12.65 -1.78 11.40
N LYS A 78 13.33 -1.83 10.25
CA LYS A 78 13.30 -2.99 9.36
C LYS A 78 13.84 -4.25 10.02
N LYS A 79 14.87 -4.16 10.84
CA LYS A 79 15.37 -5.30 11.63
C LYS A 79 14.38 -5.81 12.67
N GLN A 80 13.53 -4.94 13.19
CA GLN A 80 12.48 -5.28 14.17
C GLN A 80 11.19 -5.76 13.51
N TRP A 81 11.01 -5.48 12.22
CA TRP A 81 9.83 -5.90 11.49
C TRP A 81 9.80 -7.43 11.35
N LYS A 82 8.61 -7.99 11.54
CA LYS A 82 8.34 -9.41 11.32
C LYS A 82 7.12 -9.56 10.41
N PRO A 83 7.14 -10.49 9.44
CA PRO A 83 5.98 -10.73 8.60
C PRO A 83 4.79 -11.17 9.46
N LYS A 84 3.61 -10.64 9.14
CA LYS A 84 2.37 -11.10 9.76
C LYS A 84 2.15 -12.57 9.39
N LYS A 85 1.82 -13.39 10.38
CA LYS A 85 1.49 -14.81 10.14
C LYS A 85 0.25 -14.89 9.24
N ILE A 86 0.34 -15.69 8.20
CA ILE A 86 -0.79 -16.01 7.32
C ILE A 86 -1.73 -16.93 8.09
N GLU A 87 -3.00 -16.55 8.20
CA GLU A 87 -4.02 -17.33 8.93
C GLU A 87 -4.56 -18.51 8.12
N TYR A 88 -4.40 -18.45 6.79
CA TYR A 88 -4.86 -19.49 5.87
C TYR A 88 -3.79 -20.56 5.67
N THR A 89 -4.11 -21.80 6.04
CA THR A 89 -3.19 -22.94 5.93
C THR A 89 -3.47 -23.84 4.73
N SER A 90 -4.59 -23.63 4.04
CA SER A 90 -5.02 -24.41 2.88
C SER A 90 -6.04 -23.65 2.03
N GLY A 91 -6.40 -24.21 0.88
CA GLY A 91 -7.45 -23.69 -0.01
C GLY A 91 -7.00 -22.55 -0.90
N THR A 92 -7.98 -21.86 -1.49
CA THR A 92 -7.74 -20.80 -2.50
C THR A 92 -6.99 -19.60 -1.93
N LEU A 93 -7.33 -19.16 -0.73
CA LEU A 93 -6.66 -18.02 -0.11
C LEU A 93 -5.21 -18.33 0.25
N TRP A 94 -4.92 -19.56 0.65
CA TRP A 94 -3.55 -20.00 0.83
C TRP A 94 -2.76 -19.97 -0.48
N LYS A 95 -3.31 -20.55 -1.55
CA LYS A 95 -2.68 -20.50 -2.88
C LYS A 95 -2.42 -19.07 -3.36
N TYR A 96 -3.41 -18.19 -3.20
CA TYR A 96 -3.31 -16.79 -3.56
C TYR A 96 -2.18 -16.10 -2.79
N SER A 97 -2.10 -16.31 -1.49
CA SER A 97 -1.06 -15.70 -0.63
C SER A 97 0.37 -16.12 -1.01
N GLN A 98 0.53 -17.32 -1.62
CA GLN A 98 1.85 -17.83 -2.05
C GLN A 98 2.30 -17.25 -3.40
N SER A 99 1.38 -16.81 -4.24
CA SER A 99 1.67 -16.47 -5.64
C SER A 99 1.37 -15.03 -6.02
N VAL A 100 0.56 -14.32 -5.23
CA VAL A 100 0.15 -12.96 -5.56
C VAL A 100 1.32 -11.98 -5.54
N GLY A 101 1.44 -11.22 -6.61
CA GLY A 101 2.36 -10.09 -6.73
C GLY A 101 1.82 -8.81 -6.10
N PRO A 102 2.62 -7.76 -6.04
CA PRO A 102 2.22 -6.49 -5.42
C PRO A 102 1.06 -5.81 -6.14
N ALA A 103 0.23 -5.09 -5.38
CA ALA A 103 -0.96 -4.41 -5.87
C ALA A 103 -0.64 -3.37 -6.95
N TYR A 104 0.47 -2.63 -6.80
CA TYR A 104 0.90 -1.63 -7.78
C TYR A 104 1.38 -2.24 -9.11
N LYS A 105 1.58 -3.56 -9.17
CA LYS A 105 1.89 -4.32 -10.39
C LYS A 105 0.71 -5.19 -10.86
N GLY A 106 -0.49 -4.93 -10.35
CA GLY A 106 -1.72 -5.59 -10.78
C GLY A 106 -2.18 -6.74 -9.89
N ALA A 107 -1.44 -7.11 -8.82
CA ALA A 107 -1.79 -8.23 -7.93
C ALA A 107 -2.04 -9.55 -8.67
N VAL A 108 -1.22 -9.83 -9.67
CA VAL A 108 -1.32 -11.04 -10.49
C VAL A 108 -0.63 -12.22 -9.82
N THR A 109 -1.03 -13.44 -10.17
CA THR A 109 -0.60 -14.69 -9.53
C THR A 109 0.36 -15.52 -10.37
N HIS A 110 0.89 -14.96 -11.45
CA HIS A 110 1.82 -15.66 -12.36
C HIS A 110 3.11 -14.85 -12.56
N PRO A 111 4.25 -15.51 -12.79
CA PRO A 111 5.55 -14.83 -12.91
C PRO A 111 5.69 -14.00 -14.20
N GLY A 112 4.85 -14.24 -15.22
CA GLY A 112 4.84 -13.53 -16.49
C GLY A 112 4.42 -12.08 -16.41
N ALA A 113 3.65 -11.73 -15.40
CA ALA A 113 3.14 -10.37 -15.18
C ALA A 113 4.23 -9.28 -15.10
N PHE A 114 5.45 -9.64 -14.81
CA PHE A 114 6.59 -8.73 -14.79
C PHE A 114 7.27 -8.58 -16.16
N LYS A 115 6.97 -9.48 -17.09
CA LYS A 115 7.58 -9.53 -18.42
C LYS A 115 6.59 -9.19 -19.54
N GLU A 116 5.31 -9.35 -19.31
CA GLU A 116 4.27 -9.02 -20.26
C GLU A 116 4.14 -7.49 -20.37
N LYS A 117 4.53 -6.96 -21.50
CA LYS A 117 4.10 -5.62 -21.92
C LYS A 117 2.58 -5.71 -22.04
N GLY A 118 1.89 -4.91 -21.24
CA GLY A 118 0.46 -4.96 -21.03
C GLY A 118 -0.38 -5.28 -22.26
N CYS A 119 -0.73 -6.53 -22.41
CA CYS A 119 -1.74 -6.97 -23.38
C CYS A 119 -3.15 -6.45 -23.05
N TYR A 120 -3.31 -5.73 -21.96
CA TYR A 120 -4.58 -5.19 -21.48
C TYR A 120 -4.75 -3.70 -21.74
N ALA A 121 -3.76 -3.05 -22.36
CA ALA A 121 -3.84 -1.62 -22.65
C ALA A 121 -4.68 -1.29 -23.90
N ASP A 122 -5.08 -2.31 -24.65
CA ASP A 122 -5.80 -2.15 -25.93
C ASP A 122 -7.25 -2.64 -25.87
N ILE A 123 -7.86 -2.71 -24.70
CA ILE A 123 -9.29 -3.03 -24.54
C ILE A 123 -10.06 -1.76 -24.21
#